data_3798d16fbbda34735b699c208c66cbb4
#
_entry.id   3798d16fbbda34735b699c208c66cbb4
#
_cell.length_a   1.000
_cell.length_b   1.000
_cell.length_c   1.000
_cell.angle_alpha   90.00
_cell.angle_beta   90.00
_cell.angle_gamma   90.00
#
_symmetry.space_group_name_H-M   'P 1'
#
loop_
_entity.id
_entity.type
_entity.pdbx_description
1 polymer ?
#
loop_
_entity_poly.entity_id
_entity_poly.type
_entity_poly.pdbx_seq_one_letter_code
_entity_poly.pdbx_strand_id
1 'polypeptide(L)'
;MLKKTALAIAATAMLVTTSVAVEAKTLKVQASSKAGDWAHRFMTDKWAPKLKTMTSGKIGIDVLPTKSVVPHRETIDAVANGILDGDLNAVSYFSGRDPAFAIIGDLIAGYDTVDQVRTFCQYGGGKEILQKLYDKYTKGRVHVVGCGPYAKEAFVSTVPIRGVADFKGVKVRSPEGLAAEVFKRVGAAPVSLPFSEVYTALEKKVIDAADASAHVNNNAHGMYKIAKYPIYPGIHSMAVLQFIVNKKVWNKLGDEGQRALEVWYQAAYDAMRREADLEDQKIADAQRKGGEIEVIDWTTSERAKFRQIAVGAWEDFAKKSPLAQEALDAHLAYMRSTGLLK
;
A
#
# COMPACT_ATOMS: atom_id res chain seq x y z
N MET A 1 -49.27 -3.77 78.59
CA MET A 1 -48.00 -3.28 77.95
C MET A 1 -47.69 -4.11 76.71
N LEU A 2 -48.14 -3.62 75.59
CA LEU A 2 -47.84 -4.30 74.30
C LEU A 2 -46.64 -3.64 73.63
N LYS A 3 -45.55 -4.41 73.40
CA LYS A 3 -44.41 -3.97 72.60
C LYS A 3 -44.72 -4.26 71.14
N LYS A 4 -44.80 -3.20 70.32
CA LYS A 4 -44.86 -3.28 68.86
C LYS A 4 -43.44 -3.42 68.33
N THR A 5 -43.13 -4.58 67.68
CA THR A 5 -41.89 -4.80 66.96
C THR A 5 -42.13 -4.42 65.46
N ALA A 6 -41.48 -3.39 65.00
CA ALA A 6 -41.51 -3.01 63.57
C ALA A 6 -40.48 -3.80 62.83
N LEU A 7 -40.89 -4.56 61.76
CA LEU A 7 -40.06 -5.30 60.87
C LEU A 7 -39.71 -4.41 59.69
N ALA A 8 -38.45 -3.99 59.55
CA ALA A 8 -37.98 -3.23 58.42
C ALA A 8 -37.58 -4.19 57.29
N ILE A 9 -38.29 -4.19 56.16
CA ILE A 9 -37.97 -4.94 54.97
C ILE A 9 -37.04 -4.04 54.10
N ALA A 10 -35.75 -4.40 54.04
CA ALA A 10 -34.80 -3.75 53.13
C ALA A 10 -34.95 -4.39 51.73
N ALA A 11 -35.54 -3.66 50.81
CA ALA A 11 -35.60 -4.05 49.40
C ALA A 11 -34.27 -3.74 48.72
N THR A 12 -33.44 -4.75 48.46
CA THR A 12 -32.20 -4.65 47.67
C THR A 12 -32.58 -4.65 46.21
N ALA A 13 -32.57 -3.49 45.56
CA ALA A 13 -32.73 -3.37 44.10
C ALA A 13 -31.47 -3.89 43.42
N MET A 14 -31.52 -5.08 42.86
CA MET A 14 -30.49 -5.57 41.92
C MET A 14 -30.61 -4.80 40.61
N LEU A 15 -29.66 -3.89 40.36
CA LEU A 15 -29.42 -3.33 39.02
C LEU A 15 -28.89 -4.44 38.11
N VAL A 16 -29.76 -5.05 37.31
CA VAL A 16 -29.35 -5.92 36.20
C VAL A 16 -28.88 -5.00 35.10
N THR A 17 -27.59 -4.76 35.04
CA THR A 17 -26.95 -4.16 33.85
C THR A 17 -26.98 -5.19 32.72
N THR A 18 -27.99 -5.10 31.86
CA THR A 18 -27.97 -5.82 30.57
C THR A 18 -26.84 -5.24 29.73
N SER A 19 -25.69 -5.91 29.75
CA SER A 19 -24.68 -5.68 28.75
C SER A 19 -25.26 -6.08 27.40
N VAL A 20 -25.64 -5.08 26.59
CA VAL A 20 -25.94 -5.31 25.18
C VAL A 20 -24.65 -5.83 24.56
N ALA A 21 -24.58 -7.12 24.28
CA ALA A 21 -23.47 -7.70 23.54
C ALA A 21 -23.46 -7.02 22.16
N VAL A 22 -22.50 -6.13 21.94
CA VAL A 22 -22.25 -5.57 20.61
C VAL A 22 -21.77 -6.74 19.75
N GLU A 23 -22.55 -7.10 18.75
CA GLU A 23 -22.21 -8.17 17.83
C GLU A 23 -20.85 -7.85 17.17
N ALA A 24 -19.89 -8.77 17.35
CA ALA A 24 -18.55 -8.61 16.82
C ALA A 24 -18.60 -8.60 15.29
N LYS A 25 -18.13 -7.53 14.65
CA LYS A 25 -18.10 -7.44 13.19
C LYS A 25 -16.70 -7.78 12.66
N THR A 26 -16.58 -8.82 11.84
CA THR A 26 -15.37 -9.11 11.07
C THR A 26 -15.49 -8.51 9.68
N LEU A 27 -14.59 -7.58 9.33
CA LEU A 27 -14.53 -6.95 8.02
C LEU A 27 -13.88 -7.89 7.00
N LYS A 28 -14.53 -8.11 5.88
CA LYS A 28 -14.03 -8.89 4.75
C LYS A 28 -13.24 -7.97 3.82
N VAL A 29 -11.91 -8.07 3.85
CA VAL A 29 -10.99 -7.14 3.17
C VAL A 29 -10.07 -7.90 2.23
N GLN A 30 -10.09 -7.60 0.92
CA GLN A 30 -9.18 -8.24 -0.03
C GLN A 30 -7.90 -7.41 -0.19
N ALA A 31 -6.74 -8.08 -0.09
CA ALA A 31 -5.43 -7.47 -0.30
C ALA A 31 -4.92 -7.67 -1.73
N SER A 32 -3.88 -6.92 -2.13
CA SER A 32 -3.16 -7.13 -3.39
C SER A 32 -2.10 -8.23 -3.32
N SER A 33 -1.75 -8.70 -2.12
CA SER A 33 -0.77 -9.76 -1.89
C SER A 33 -1.37 -11.16 -2.05
N LYS A 34 -0.56 -12.15 -2.44
CA LYS A 34 -0.96 -13.56 -2.48
C LYS A 34 -0.97 -14.18 -1.08
N ALA A 35 -1.73 -15.24 -0.92
CA ALA A 35 -1.60 -16.10 0.27
C ALA A 35 -0.16 -16.59 0.41
N GLY A 36 0.40 -16.46 1.61
CA GLY A 36 1.77 -16.88 1.91
C GLY A 36 2.88 -15.86 1.60
N ASP A 37 2.58 -14.75 0.90
CA ASP A 37 3.51 -13.65 0.76
C ASP A 37 3.93 -13.09 2.13
N TRP A 38 5.15 -12.57 2.25
CA TRP A 38 5.62 -11.96 3.50
C TRP A 38 4.66 -10.85 3.95
N ALA A 39 4.27 -9.95 3.05
CA ALA A 39 3.35 -8.86 3.37
C ALA A 39 1.94 -9.37 3.77
N HIS A 40 1.45 -10.44 3.13
CA HIS A 40 0.17 -11.04 3.48
C HIS A 40 0.21 -11.64 4.89
N ARG A 41 1.21 -12.50 5.19
CA ARG A 41 1.38 -13.08 6.53
C ARG A 41 1.60 -12.03 7.61
N PHE A 42 2.32 -10.94 7.30
CA PHE A 42 2.45 -9.83 8.23
C PHE A 42 1.10 -9.27 8.67
N MET A 43 0.19 -9.08 7.72
CA MET A 43 -1.15 -8.58 8.02
C MET A 43 -2.02 -9.63 8.71
N THR A 44 -2.08 -10.87 8.19
CA THR A 44 -2.95 -11.93 8.72
C THR A 44 -2.52 -12.43 10.09
N ASP A 45 -1.20 -12.69 10.27
CA ASP A 45 -0.73 -13.40 11.45
C ASP A 45 -0.38 -12.44 12.59
N LYS A 46 0.11 -11.22 12.26
CA LYS A 46 0.58 -10.27 13.27
C LYS A 46 -0.41 -9.14 13.56
N TRP A 47 -1.09 -8.61 12.54
CA TRP A 47 -1.84 -7.35 12.69
C TRP A 47 -3.35 -7.50 12.68
N ALA A 48 -3.94 -8.39 11.94
CA ALA A 48 -5.38 -8.66 12.01
C ALA A 48 -5.83 -9.03 13.44
N PRO A 49 -5.12 -9.90 14.20
CA PRO A 49 -5.48 -10.19 15.59
C PRO A 49 -5.42 -8.98 16.51
N LYS A 50 -4.50 -8.01 16.26
CA LYS A 50 -4.37 -6.80 17.08
C LYS A 50 -5.59 -5.88 16.99
N LEU A 51 -6.24 -5.77 15.82
CA LEU A 51 -7.47 -4.99 15.70
C LEU A 51 -8.56 -5.53 16.64
N LYS A 52 -8.72 -6.84 16.67
CA LYS A 52 -9.67 -7.50 17.58
C LYS A 52 -9.36 -7.20 19.04
N THR A 53 -8.07 -7.26 19.41
CA THR A 53 -7.63 -6.91 20.79
C THR A 53 -7.86 -5.45 21.10
N MET A 54 -7.50 -4.51 20.21
CA MET A 54 -7.65 -3.07 20.38
C MET A 54 -9.10 -2.65 20.56
N THR A 55 -10.03 -3.40 19.99
CA THR A 55 -11.47 -3.11 20.03
C THR A 55 -12.24 -4.00 21.01
N SER A 56 -11.56 -4.67 21.94
CA SER A 56 -12.17 -5.60 22.90
C SER A 56 -13.10 -6.63 22.23
N GLY A 57 -12.68 -7.13 21.07
CA GLY A 57 -13.42 -8.12 20.29
C GLY A 57 -14.52 -7.56 19.38
N LYS A 58 -14.82 -6.27 19.43
CA LYS A 58 -15.93 -5.65 18.67
C LYS A 58 -15.66 -5.64 17.16
N ILE A 59 -14.41 -5.44 16.72
CA ILE A 59 -14.03 -5.35 15.30
C ILE A 59 -12.91 -6.33 15.00
N GLY A 60 -13.13 -7.21 14.05
CA GLY A 60 -12.12 -8.07 13.43
C GLY A 60 -11.90 -7.68 11.98
N ILE A 61 -10.85 -8.22 11.38
CA ILE A 61 -10.54 -8.09 9.95
C ILE A 61 -10.06 -9.44 9.41
N ASP A 62 -10.68 -9.88 8.33
CA ASP A 62 -10.27 -11.04 7.55
C ASP A 62 -9.58 -10.54 6.27
N VAL A 63 -8.25 -10.68 6.22
CA VAL A 63 -7.42 -10.21 5.11
C VAL A 63 -7.32 -11.32 4.07
N LEU A 64 -8.15 -11.21 3.06
CA LEU A 64 -8.22 -12.18 1.96
C LEU A 64 -7.10 -11.92 0.94
N PRO A 65 -6.51 -12.98 0.36
CA PRO A 65 -5.48 -12.81 -0.66
C PRO A 65 -6.06 -12.24 -1.97
N THR A 66 -5.16 -11.73 -2.80
CA THR A 66 -5.54 -11.18 -4.13
C THR A 66 -6.30 -12.20 -4.97
N LYS A 67 -7.29 -11.73 -5.71
CA LYS A 67 -8.13 -12.52 -6.62
C LYS A 67 -9.01 -13.60 -5.94
N SER A 68 -9.13 -13.61 -4.61
CA SER A 68 -9.94 -14.60 -3.91
C SER A 68 -11.44 -14.33 -3.99
N VAL A 69 -11.83 -13.07 -4.16
CA VAL A 69 -13.25 -12.66 -4.32
C VAL A 69 -13.48 -12.06 -5.70
N VAL A 70 -12.66 -11.05 -6.08
CA VAL A 70 -12.71 -10.40 -7.40
C VAL A 70 -11.29 -10.15 -7.92
N PRO A 71 -11.09 -9.93 -9.23
CA PRO A 71 -9.83 -9.45 -9.79
C PRO A 71 -9.38 -8.15 -9.10
N HIS A 72 -8.06 -7.95 -8.96
CA HIS A 72 -7.49 -6.82 -8.19
C HIS A 72 -7.93 -5.43 -8.67
N ARG A 73 -8.30 -5.27 -9.95
CA ARG A 73 -8.81 -4.01 -10.51
C ARG A 73 -10.30 -3.77 -10.27
N GLU A 74 -11.03 -4.77 -9.80
CA GLU A 74 -12.47 -4.72 -9.55
C GLU A 74 -12.81 -4.49 -8.07
N THR A 75 -11.79 -4.46 -7.20
CA THR A 75 -12.00 -4.34 -5.75
C THR A 75 -12.72 -3.05 -5.36
N ILE A 76 -12.48 -1.92 -6.06
CA ILE A 76 -13.20 -0.66 -5.82
C ILE A 76 -14.72 -0.85 -5.98
N ASP A 77 -15.13 -1.52 -7.07
CA ASP A 77 -16.56 -1.76 -7.32
C ASP A 77 -17.13 -2.76 -6.34
N ALA A 78 -16.36 -3.79 -5.99
CA ALA A 78 -16.75 -4.78 -4.99
C ALA A 78 -16.97 -4.13 -3.61
N VAL A 79 -16.09 -3.21 -3.20
CA VAL A 79 -16.25 -2.44 -1.96
C VAL A 79 -17.45 -1.49 -2.07
N ALA A 80 -17.57 -0.72 -3.16
CA ALA A 80 -18.67 0.20 -3.36
C ALA A 80 -20.05 -0.49 -3.34
N ASN A 81 -20.13 -1.72 -3.85
CA ASN A 81 -21.36 -2.52 -3.90
C ASN A 81 -21.58 -3.41 -2.65
N GLY A 82 -20.63 -3.45 -1.71
CA GLY A 82 -20.76 -4.23 -0.47
C GLY A 82 -20.49 -5.73 -0.63
N ILE A 83 -19.84 -6.16 -1.71
CA ILE A 83 -19.34 -7.54 -1.91
C ILE A 83 -18.13 -7.78 -0.98
N LEU A 84 -17.28 -6.73 -0.84
CA LEU A 84 -16.22 -6.62 0.13
C LEU A 84 -16.56 -5.50 1.12
N ASP A 85 -16.16 -5.65 2.38
CA ASP A 85 -16.23 -4.55 3.35
C ASP A 85 -15.11 -3.54 3.13
N GLY A 86 -13.95 -3.98 2.61
CA GLY A 86 -12.81 -3.12 2.33
C GLY A 86 -11.78 -3.74 1.39
N ASP A 87 -10.71 -2.97 1.14
CA ASP A 87 -9.63 -3.30 0.23
C ASP A 87 -8.30 -2.73 0.75
N LEU A 88 -7.25 -3.57 0.72
CA LEU A 88 -5.85 -3.23 0.98
C LEU A 88 -5.05 -3.44 -0.31
N ASN A 89 -5.07 -2.46 -1.22
CA ASN A 89 -4.58 -2.62 -2.58
C ASN A 89 -3.64 -1.47 -3.00
N ALA A 90 -2.88 -1.67 -4.08
CA ALA A 90 -2.06 -0.62 -4.65
C ALA A 90 -2.93 0.38 -5.43
N VAL A 91 -2.80 1.66 -5.10
CA VAL A 91 -3.58 2.75 -5.71
C VAL A 91 -3.35 2.83 -7.22
N SER A 92 -2.12 2.62 -7.68
CA SER A 92 -1.74 2.69 -9.11
C SER A 92 -2.46 1.68 -10.01
N TYR A 93 -2.99 0.57 -9.46
CA TYR A 93 -3.75 -0.41 -10.24
C TYR A 93 -5.08 0.13 -10.79
N PHE A 94 -5.53 1.27 -10.32
CA PHE A 94 -6.76 1.93 -10.78
C PHE A 94 -6.51 3.08 -11.76
N SER A 95 -5.28 3.23 -12.26
CA SER A 95 -4.88 4.28 -13.21
C SER A 95 -5.69 4.27 -14.52
N GLY A 96 -6.25 3.12 -14.90
CA GLY A 96 -7.17 3.01 -16.03
C GLY A 96 -8.52 3.73 -15.84
N ARG A 97 -8.91 4.06 -14.59
CA ARG A 97 -10.12 4.85 -14.29
C ARG A 97 -9.85 6.36 -14.37
N ASP A 98 -8.73 6.78 -13.79
CA ASP A 98 -8.24 8.15 -13.84
C ASP A 98 -6.72 8.16 -13.67
N PRO A 99 -5.96 8.91 -14.49
CA PRO A 99 -4.51 9.06 -14.34
C PRO A 99 -4.06 9.51 -12.95
N ALA A 100 -4.91 10.21 -12.19
CA ALA A 100 -4.62 10.64 -10.82
C ALA A 100 -4.32 9.46 -9.88
N PHE A 101 -4.94 8.29 -10.09
CA PHE A 101 -4.60 7.10 -9.32
C PHE A 101 -3.14 6.66 -9.49
N ALA A 102 -2.54 6.90 -10.67
CA ALA A 102 -1.12 6.62 -10.87
C ALA A 102 -0.23 7.66 -10.19
N ILE A 103 -0.59 8.95 -10.24
CA ILE A 103 0.16 10.04 -9.59
C ILE A 103 0.17 9.84 -8.06
N ILE A 104 -1.00 9.63 -7.45
CA ILE A 104 -1.10 9.37 -6.00
C ILE A 104 -0.51 8.01 -5.64
N GLY A 105 -0.64 7.03 -6.53
CA GLY A 105 -0.22 5.66 -6.29
C GLY A 105 1.28 5.45 -6.25
N ASP A 106 2.03 6.24 -7.03
CA ASP A 106 3.49 6.25 -7.00
C ASP A 106 4.03 7.42 -7.86
N LEU A 107 4.43 8.49 -7.21
CA LEU A 107 5.19 9.55 -7.89
C LEU A 107 6.64 9.08 -8.04
N ILE A 108 6.86 8.23 -9.02
CA ILE A 108 8.11 7.50 -9.24
C ILE A 108 9.33 8.44 -9.23
N ALA A 109 10.36 8.12 -8.44
CA ALA A 109 11.54 8.95 -8.17
C ALA A 109 11.26 10.29 -7.45
N GLY A 110 10.04 10.57 -7.02
CA GLY A 110 9.67 11.84 -6.38
C GLY A 110 10.24 12.01 -4.98
N TYR A 111 10.31 10.94 -4.22
CA TYR A 111 10.68 10.97 -2.80
C TYR A 111 11.93 10.13 -2.52
N ASP A 112 12.62 10.46 -1.44
CA ASP A 112 13.82 9.74 -1.01
C ASP A 112 13.51 8.67 0.04
N THR A 113 12.45 8.86 0.83
CA THR A 113 12.09 7.95 1.93
C THR A 113 10.60 7.62 1.96
N VAL A 114 10.30 6.45 2.51
CA VAL A 114 8.93 5.98 2.77
C VAL A 114 8.16 6.94 3.67
N ASP A 115 8.83 7.53 4.68
CA ASP A 115 8.20 8.48 5.61
C ASP A 115 7.72 9.75 4.91
N GLN A 116 8.45 10.24 3.90
CA GLN A 116 8.02 11.41 3.13
C GLN A 116 6.70 11.15 2.41
N VAL A 117 6.55 9.99 1.76
CA VAL A 117 5.30 9.62 1.08
C VAL A 117 4.16 9.38 2.07
N ARG A 118 4.45 8.73 3.21
CA ARG A 118 3.46 8.54 4.28
C ARG A 118 2.97 9.86 4.84
N THR A 119 3.90 10.81 5.06
CA THR A 119 3.56 12.17 5.52
C THR A 119 2.76 12.93 4.47
N PHE A 120 3.11 12.82 3.19
CA PHE A 120 2.30 13.37 2.10
C PHE A 120 0.88 12.79 2.11
N CYS A 121 0.73 11.47 2.20
CA CYS A 121 -0.58 10.82 2.30
C CYS A 121 -1.41 11.34 3.48
N GLN A 122 -0.78 11.54 4.63
CA GLN A 122 -1.49 11.86 5.87
C GLN A 122 -1.71 13.37 6.07
N TYR A 123 -0.79 14.22 5.59
CA TYR A 123 -0.78 15.65 5.89
C TYR A 123 -0.53 16.54 4.66
N GLY A 124 -0.16 15.97 3.52
CA GLY A 124 0.20 16.69 2.31
C GLY A 124 -0.90 16.73 1.25
N GLY A 125 -2.13 16.27 1.57
CA GLY A 125 -3.27 16.27 0.66
C GLY A 125 -3.50 14.94 -0.08
N GLY A 126 -2.64 13.93 0.10
CA GLY A 126 -2.75 12.67 -0.64
C GLY A 126 -4.04 11.90 -0.32
N LYS A 127 -4.41 11.78 0.98
CA LYS A 127 -5.65 11.10 1.40
C LYS A 127 -6.90 11.83 0.90
N GLU A 128 -6.89 13.16 0.93
CA GLU A 128 -8.00 14.02 0.50
C GLU A 128 -8.26 13.88 -1.00
N ILE A 129 -7.20 13.88 -1.82
CA ILE A 129 -7.33 13.69 -3.27
C ILE A 129 -7.79 12.28 -3.58
N LEU A 130 -7.26 11.28 -2.88
CA LEU A 130 -7.70 9.91 -3.02
C LEU A 130 -9.18 9.75 -2.67
N GLN A 131 -9.69 10.43 -1.62
CA GLN A 131 -11.11 10.45 -1.28
C GLN A 131 -11.95 11.10 -2.41
N LYS A 132 -11.50 12.23 -2.99
CA LYS A 132 -12.17 12.86 -4.14
C LYS A 132 -12.29 11.92 -5.33
N LEU A 133 -11.23 11.14 -5.61
CA LEU A 133 -11.26 10.12 -6.67
C LEU A 133 -12.33 9.06 -6.39
N TYR A 134 -12.39 8.55 -5.16
CA TYR A 134 -13.41 7.57 -4.78
C TYR A 134 -14.81 8.16 -4.80
N ASP A 135 -15.00 9.38 -4.34
CA ASP A 135 -16.32 10.05 -4.40
C ASP A 135 -16.81 10.19 -5.84
N LYS A 136 -15.92 10.58 -6.77
CA LYS A 136 -16.23 10.67 -8.20
C LYS A 136 -16.63 9.31 -8.79
N TYR A 137 -15.82 8.27 -8.59
CA TYR A 137 -15.99 6.99 -9.29
C TYR A 137 -16.94 6.02 -8.59
N THR A 138 -17.23 6.22 -7.31
CA THR A 138 -18.15 5.36 -6.54
C THR A 138 -19.40 6.08 -6.06
N LYS A 139 -19.60 7.35 -6.45
CA LYS A 139 -20.72 8.19 -5.97
C LYS A 139 -20.76 8.27 -4.43
N GLY A 140 -19.60 8.46 -3.80
CA GLY A 140 -19.46 8.59 -2.35
C GLY A 140 -19.70 7.29 -1.56
N ARG A 141 -19.69 6.11 -2.20
CA ARG A 141 -19.95 4.82 -1.52
C ARG A 141 -18.73 4.19 -0.85
N VAL A 142 -17.56 4.81 -0.97
CA VAL A 142 -16.31 4.33 -0.40
C VAL A 142 -15.70 5.40 0.51
N HIS A 143 -15.10 4.97 1.62
CA HIS A 143 -14.34 5.81 2.53
C HIS A 143 -12.87 5.39 2.53
N VAL A 144 -11.96 6.37 2.45
CA VAL A 144 -10.51 6.16 2.56
C VAL A 144 -10.10 6.22 4.03
N VAL A 145 -9.75 5.09 4.60
CA VAL A 145 -9.22 5.00 5.97
C VAL A 145 -7.81 5.56 6.02
N GLY A 146 -6.98 5.17 5.04
CA GLY A 146 -5.62 5.67 4.92
C GLY A 146 -4.93 5.25 3.63
N CYS A 147 -3.76 5.84 3.39
CA CYS A 147 -2.86 5.49 2.30
C CYS A 147 -1.39 5.64 2.74
N GLY A 148 -0.50 4.99 2.02
CA GLY A 148 0.94 5.12 2.21
C GLY A 148 1.69 3.83 1.89
N PRO A 149 2.99 3.92 1.50
CA PRO A 149 3.84 2.78 1.29
C PRO A 149 4.31 2.15 2.61
N TYR A 150 4.74 0.90 2.55
CA TYR A 150 5.45 0.25 3.66
C TYR A 150 6.94 0.02 3.36
N ALA A 151 7.36 0.14 2.11
CA ALA A 151 8.75 -0.05 1.71
C ALA A 151 9.12 0.82 0.51
N LYS A 152 10.42 1.03 0.33
CA LYS A 152 11.02 1.42 -0.93
C LYS A 152 11.22 0.14 -1.73
N GLU A 153 10.66 0.07 -2.94
CA GLU A 153 10.69 -1.15 -3.73
C GLU A 153 12.09 -1.44 -4.26
N ALA A 154 12.56 -2.67 -4.03
CA ALA A 154 13.76 -3.20 -4.64
C ALA A 154 13.44 -3.62 -6.08
N PHE A 155 14.30 -3.26 -7.02
CA PHE A 155 14.16 -3.67 -8.41
C PHE A 155 14.73 -5.06 -8.59
N VAL A 156 14.00 -5.97 -9.23
CA VAL A 156 14.49 -7.32 -9.56
C VAL A 156 14.91 -7.38 -11.02
N SER A 157 16.09 -7.95 -11.32
CA SER A 157 16.59 -8.01 -12.70
C SER A 157 17.39 -9.28 -12.98
N THR A 158 17.20 -9.82 -14.18
CA THR A 158 17.99 -10.92 -14.73
C THR A 158 19.25 -10.43 -15.47
N VAL A 159 19.34 -9.12 -15.70
CA VAL A 159 20.47 -8.45 -16.37
C VAL A 159 21.01 -7.32 -15.47
N PRO A 160 22.30 -7.00 -15.50
CA PRO A 160 22.86 -5.93 -14.70
C PRO A 160 22.38 -4.56 -15.20
N ILE A 161 21.72 -3.78 -14.35
CA ILE A 161 21.26 -2.41 -14.62
C ILE A 161 21.95 -1.49 -13.60
N ARG A 162 23.12 -0.94 -13.95
CA ARG A 162 23.96 -0.13 -13.07
C ARG A 162 23.69 1.37 -13.16
N GLY A 163 22.90 1.77 -14.17
CA GLY A 163 22.55 3.16 -14.41
C GLY A 163 21.43 3.30 -15.43
N VAL A 164 21.04 4.54 -15.68
CA VAL A 164 19.90 4.87 -16.57
C VAL A 164 20.10 4.31 -17.99
N ALA A 165 21.34 4.34 -18.51
CA ALA A 165 21.63 3.88 -19.86
C ALA A 165 21.39 2.37 -20.08
N ASP A 166 21.48 1.58 -19.01
CA ASP A 166 21.34 0.13 -19.08
C ASP A 166 19.88 -0.32 -19.24
N PHE A 167 18.93 0.59 -19.09
CA PHE A 167 17.50 0.28 -19.37
C PHE A 167 17.17 0.11 -20.85
N LYS A 168 18.06 0.56 -21.74
CA LYS A 168 17.77 0.54 -23.19
C LYS A 168 17.46 -0.88 -23.68
N GLY A 169 16.23 -1.09 -24.16
CA GLY A 169 15.75 -2.36 -24.71
C GLY A 169 15.37 -3.42 -23.66
N VAL A 170 15.56 -3.16 -22.37
CA VAL A 170 15.18 -4.09 -21.29
C VAL A 170 13.65 -4.15 -21.17
N LYS A 171 13.08 -5.36 -21.16
CA LYS A 171 11.66 -5.57 -20.91
C LYS A 171 11.40 -5.43 -19.42
N VAL A 172 10.86 -4.29 -19.01
CA VAL A 172 10.64 -3.94 -17.60
C VAL A 172 9.17 -4.06 -17.23
N ARG A 173 8.87 -4.92 -16.27
CA ARG A 173 7.54 -4.91 -15.66
C ARG A 173 7.38 -3.68 -14.77
N SER A 174 6.26 -3.01 -14.92
CA SER A 174 5.79 -1.98 -13.99
C SER A 174 4.28 -2.07 -13.80
N PRO A 175 3.72 -1.41 -12.77
CA PRO A 175 2.30 -1.08 -12.78
C PRO A 175 1.95 -0.25 -14.02
N GLU A 176 0.66 -0.19 -14.34
CA GLU A 176 0.17 0.69 -15.42
C GLU A 176 0.33 2.17 -15.06
N GLY A 177 0.31 2.99 -16.09
CA GLY A 177 0.26 4.43 -15.94
C GLY A 177 1.63 5.09 -15.86
N LEU A 178 1.88 5.90 -14.83
CA LEU A 178 3.07 6.75 -14.74
C LEU A 178 4.38 5.98 -14.74
N ALA A 179 4.46 4.86 -14.01
CA ALA A 179 5.67 4.04 -13.94
C ALA A 179 6.08 3.52 -15.33
N ALA A 180 5.12 3.00 -16.10
CA ALA A 180 5.38 2.53 -17.45
C ALA A 180 5.88 3.67 -18.37
N GLU A 181 5.34 4.88 -18.23
CA GLU A 181 5.79 6.05 -19.00
C GLU A 181 7.23 6.44 -18.65
N VAL A 182 7.60 6.44 -17.36
CA VAL A 182 8.99 6.75 -16.95
C VAL A 182 9.97 5.70 -17.50
N PHE A 183 9.65 4.40 -17.39
CA PHE A 183 10.52 3.36 -17.94
C PHE A 183 10.65 3.45 -19.46
N LYS A 184 9.58 3.82 -20.17
CA LYS A 184 9.64 4.08 -21.61
C LYS A 184 10.61 5.23 -21.93
N ARG A 185 10.63 6.30 -21.16
CA ARG A 185 11.52 7.45 -21.36
C ARG A 185 12.99 7.15 -21.15
N VAL A 186 13.32 6.20 -20.29
CA VAL A 186 14.69 5.70 -20.14
C VAL A 186 15.08 4.64 -21.19
N GLY A 187 14.21 4.38 -22.16
CA GLY A 187 14.48 3.46 -23.28
C GLY A 187 14.15 2.00 -22.99
N ALA A 188 13.54 1.68 -21.87
CA ALA A 188 13.03 0.33 -21.60
C ALA A 188 11.78 0.01 -22.44
N ALA A 189 11.44 -1.28 -22.52
CA ALA A 189 10.21 -1.80 -23.08
C ALA A 189 9.27 -2.19 -21.91
N PRO A 190 8.36 -1.30 -21.45
CA PRO A 190 7.51 -1.57 -20.30
C PRO A 190 6.45 -2.63 -20.61
N VAL A 191 6.25 -3.54 -19.65
CA VAL A 191 5.21 -4.58 -19.66
C VAL A 191 4.36 -4.42 -18.41
N SER A 192 3.09 -4.06 -18.57
CA SER A 192 2.20 -3.84 -17.43
C SER A 192 1.48 -5.12 -17.01
N LEU A 193 1.79 -5.58 -15.80
CA LEU A 193 1.13 -6.73 -15.16
C LEU A 193 1.16 -6.57 -13.62
N PRO A 194 0.23 -7.23 -12.91
CA PRO A 194 0.19 -7.15 -11.45
C PRO A 194 1.41 -7.84 -10.82
N PHE A 195 1.79 -7.39 -9.62
CA PHE A 195 2.91 -7.98 -8.88
C PHE A 195 2.81 -9.51 -8.74
N SER A 196 1.61 -10.01 -8.55
CA SER A 196 1.34 -11.45 -8.42
C SER A 196 1.77 -12.31 -9.62
N GLU A 197 2.09 -11.70 -10.77
CA GLU A 197 2.48 -12.39 -12.00
C GLU A 197 3.98 -12.24 -12.33
N VAL A 198 4.72 -11.42 -11.55
CA VAL A 198 6.13 -11.08 -11.83
C VAL A 198 7.03 -12.31 -11.84
N TYR A 199 6.94 -13.20 -10.85
CA TYR A 199 7.77 -14.39 -10.80
C TYR A 199 7.64 -15.24 -12.07
N THR A 200 6.40 -15.53 -12.47
CA THR A 200 6.11 -16.34 -13.66
C THR A 200 6.58 -15.63 -14.95
N ALA A 201 6.45 -14.30 -14.99
CA ALA A 201 6.88 -13.53 -16.16
C ALA A 201 8.42 -13.50 -16.30
N LEU A 202 9.16 -13.42 -15.19
CA LEU A 202 10.63 -13.58 -15.17
C LEU A 202 11.04 -14.99 -15.58
N GLU A 203 10.42 -16.01 -14.99
CA GLU A 203 10.69 -17.43 -15.31
C GLU A 203 10.49 -17.75 -16.78
N LYS A 204 9.40 -17.24 -17.37
CA LYS A 204 9.07 -17.41 -18.79
C LYS A 204 9.79 -16.44 -19.73
N LYS A 205 10.67 -15.57 -19.21
CA LYS A 205 11.40 -14.55 -19.97
C LYS A 205 10.49 -13.56 -20.74
N VAL A 206 9.27 -13.38 -20.28
CA VAL A 206 8.35 -12.34 -20.78
C VAL A 206 8.88 -10.95 -20.41
N ILE A 207 9.54 -10.85 -19.26
CA ILE A 207 10.23 -9.67 -18.77
C ILE A 207 11.66 -10.02 -18.38
N ASP A 208 12.55 -9.04 -18.45
CA ASP A 208 13.95 -9.16 -18.03
C ASP A 208 14.15 -8.60 -16.62
N ALA A 209 13.32 -7.64 -16.25
CA ALA A 209 13.41 -6.97 -14.98
C ALA A 209 12.03 -6.48 -14.50
N ALA A 210 11.90 -6.17 -13.24
CA ALA A 210 10.66 -5.65 -12.68
C ALA A 210 10.90 -4.60 -11.59
N ASP A 211 10.16 -3.51 -11.69
CA ASP A 211 9.69 -2.72 -10.56
C ASP A 211 8.83 -3.64 -9.69
N ALA A 212 9.26 -3.89 -8.46
CA ALA A 212 8.67 -4.96 -7.65
C ALA A 212 8.35 -4.47 -6.23
N SER A 213 8.48 -5.30 -5.23
CA SER A 213 8.11 -5.00 -3.85
C SER A 213 9.35 -4.80 -2.97
N ALA A 214 9.18 -4.70 -1.64
CA ALA A 214 10.28 -4.77 -0.68
C ALA A 214 11.19 -5.97 -0.96
N HIS A 215 12.49 -5.84 -0.68
CA HIS A 215 13.48 -6.87 -0.95
C HIS A 215 13.14 -8.22 -0.25
N VAL A 216 12.64 -8.13 0.98
CA VAL A 216 12.16 -9.29 1.75
C VAL A 216 10.97 -9.98 1.08
N ASN A 217 10.05 -9.22 0.53
CA ASN A 217 8.88 -9.80 -0.15
C ASN A 217 9.28 -10.45 -1.49
N ASN A 218 10.17 -9.80 -2.25
CA ASN A 218 10.73 -10.37 -3.49
C ASN A 218 11.52 -11.66 -3.22
N ASN A 219 12.28 -11.69 -2.12
CA ASN A 219 13.00 -12.89 -1.69
C ASN A 219 12.04 -14.02 -1.29
N ALA A 220 10.99 -13.72 -0.53
CA ALA A 220 9.97 -14.70 -0.15
C ALA A 220 9.22 -15.30 -1.36
N HIS A 221 9.07 -14.52 -2.43
CA HIS A 221 8.56 -15.01 -3.72
C HIS A 221 9.56 -15.85 -4.52
N GLY A 222 10.80 -15.98 -4.06
CA GLY A 222 11.85 -16.72 -4.76
C GLY A 222 12.40 -16.02 -6.01
N MET A 223 12.12 -14.70 -6.18
CA MET A 223 12.54 -13.96 -7.39
C MET A 223 14.05 -13.99 -7.60
N TYR A 224 14.85 -13.99 -6.53
CA TYR A 224 16.31 -14.03 -6.60
C TYR A 224 16.91 -15.39 -6.96
N LYS A 225 16.07 -16.43 -7.11
CA LYS A 225 16.50 -17.68 -7.77
C LYS A 225 16.74 -17.46 -9.25
N ILE A 226 16.02 -16.52 -9.87
CA ILE A 226 16.04 -16.19 -11.29
C ILE A 226 16.76 -14.86 -11.53
N ALA A 227 16.35 -13.79 -10.85
CA ALA A 227 16.87 -12.43 -11.00
C ALA A 227 18.12 -12.24 -10.13
N LYS A 228 19.31 -12.37 -10.72
CA LYS A 228 20.59 -12.36 -10.03
C LYS A 228 21.18 -10.95 -9.83
N TYR A 229 20.54 -9.90 -10.35
CA TYR A 229 21.01 -8.52 -10.32
C TYR A 229 19.98 -7.58 -9.70
N PRO A 230 19.56 -7.80 -8.44
CA PRO A 230 18.66 -6.86 -7.78
C PRO A 230 19.31 -5.51 -7.59
N ILE A 231 18.51 -4.43 -7.67
CA ILE A 231 18.96 -3.09 -7.28
C ILE A 231 18.39 -2.81 -5.90
N TYR A 232 19.28 -2.65 -4.92
CA TYR A 232 18.93 -2.35 -3.53
C TYR A 232 20.01 -1.47 -2.86
N PRO A 233 19.63 -0.36 -2.19
CA PRO A 233 18.25 0.16 -2.02
C PRO A 233 17.58 0.52 -3.34
N GLY A 234 16.23 0.46 -3.36
CA GLY A 234 15.45 0.77 -4.55
C GLY A 234 15.71 2.19 -5.11
N ILE A 235 15.53 2.36 -6.39
CA ILE A 235 15.93 3.58 -7.12
C ILE A 235 14.80 4.60 -7.31
N HIS A 236 13.53 4.21 -7.17
CA HIS A 236 12.48 4.93 -7.86
C HIS A 236 11.10 4.84 -7.20
N SER A 237 10.65 3.67 -6.76
CA SER A 237 9.26 3.39 -6.44
C SER A 237 9.02 3.23 -4.94
N MET A 238 7.91 3.79 -4.47
CA MET A 238 7.35 3.60 -3.14
C MET A 238 5.84 3.51 -3.28
N ALA A 239 5.37 2.36 -3.80
CA ALA A 239 3.97 2.14 -4.15
C ALA A 239 3.05 2.38 -2.95
N VAL A 240 2.12 3.31 -3.12
CA VAL A 240 1.12 3.66 -2.11
C VAL A 240 0.07 2.56 -2.07
N LEU A 241 -0.03 1.92 -0.92
CA LEU A 241 -1.12 1.04 -0.59
C LEU A 241 -2.22 1.83 0.13
N GLN A 242 -3.44 1.54 -0.21
CA GLN A 242 -4.61 2.14 0.41
C GLN A 242 -5.28 1.18 1.37
N PHE A 243 -6.04 1.73 2.31
CA PHE A 243 -7.11 1.02 2.97
C PHE A 243 -8.41 1.78 2.75
N ILE A 244 -9.31 1.17 2.00
CA ILE A 244 -10.66 1.71 1.75
C ILE A 244 -11.71 0.78 2.33
N VAL A 245 -12.83 1.37 2.74
CA VAL A 245 -13.97 0.65 3.35
C VAL A 245 -15.27 1.11 2.73
N ASN A 246 -16.24 0.20 2.57
CA ASN A 246 -17.60 0.55 2.17
C ASN A 246 -18.18 1.60 3.11
N LYS A 247 -18.75 2.69 2.56
CA LYS A 247 -19.23 3.84 3.36
C LYS A 247 -20.31 3.49 4.37
N LYS A 248 -21.20 2.53 4.05
CA LYS A 248 -22.23 2.07 4.98
C LYS A 248 -21.62 1.28 6.14
N VAL A 249 -20.59 0.47 5.84
CA VAL A 249 -19.82 -0.27 6.86
C VAL A 249 -19.10 0.72 7.77
N TRP A 250 -18.38 1.68 7.19
CA TRP A 250 -17.69 2.75 7.92
C TRP A 250 -18.60 3.48 8.90
N ASN A 251 -19.76 3.93 8.42
CA ASN A 251 -20.73 4.66 9.25
C ASN A 251 -21.29 3.83 10.41
N LYS A 252 -21.41 2.50 10.24
CA LYS A 252 -21.87 1.59 11.29
C LYS A 252 -20.82 1.31 12.38
N LEU A 253 -19.55 1.59 12.15
CA LEU A 253 -18.50 1.41 13.15
C LEU A 253 -18.59 2.42 14.30
N GLY A 254 -19.25 3.56 14.07
CA GLY A 254 -19.26 4.68 15.02
C GLY A 254 -17.87 5.29 15.22
N ASP A 255 -17.79 6.40 15.97
CA ASP A 255 -16.55 7.16 16.12
C ASP A 255 -15.39 6.35 16.73
N GLU A 256 -15.69 5.51 17.72
CA GLU A 256 -14.68 4.66 18.36
C GLU A 256 -14.09 3.65 17.39
N GLY A 257 -14.96 2.95 16.63
CA GLY A 257 -14.53 1.95 15.67
C GLY A 257 -13.81 2.55 14.47
N GLN A 258 -14.23 3.72 14.01
CA GLN A 258 -13.56 4.47 12.94
C GLN A 258 -12.14 4.86 13.34
N ARG A 259 -11.98 5.48 14.52
CA ARG A 259 -10.65 5.83 15.06
C ARG A 259 -9.77 4.60 15.28
N ALA A 260 -10.34 3.52 15.83
CA ALA A 260 -9.58 2.27 16.00
C ALA A 260 -9.05 1.73 14.66
N LEU A 261 -9.84 1.80 13.60
CA LEU A 261 -9.44 1.32 12.27
C LEU A 261 -8.35 2.21 11.65
N GLU A 262 -8.46 3.54 11.81
CA GLU A 262 -7.43 4.50 11.36
C GLU A 262 -6.10 4.27 12.09
N VAL A 263 -6.14 4.20 13.43
CA VAL A 263 -4.93 3.96 14.24
C VAL A 263 -4.31 2.61 13.92
N TRP A 264 -5.15 1.57 13.80
CA TRP A 264 -4.68 0.23 13.42
C TRP A 264 -3.95 0.23 12.08
N TYR A 265 -4.53 0.87 11.06
CA TYR A 265 -3.92 0.95 9.73
C TYR A 265 -2.56 1.65 9.78
N GLN A 266 -2.49 2.83 10.42
CA GLN A 266 -1.24 3.59 10.54
C GLN A 266 -0.17 2.79 11.28
N ALA A 267 -0.52 2.20 12.43
CA ALA A 267 0.41 1.40 13.22
C ALA A 267 0.87 0.11 12.49
N ALA A 268 -0.04 -0.56 11.77
CA ALA A 268 0.27 -1.76 11.00
C ALA A 268 1.31 -1.47 9.91
N TYR A 269 1.09 -0.42 9.13
CA TYR A 269 2.01 -0.08 8.03
C TYR A 269 3.33 0.51 8.52
N ASP A 270 3.33 1.24 9.64
CA ASP A 270 4.56 1.71 10.27
C ASP A 270 5.41 0.55 10.80
N ALA A 271 4.79 -0.42 11.46
CA ALA A 271 5.48 -1.61 11.92
C ALA A 271 5.97 -2.49 10.75
N MET A 272 5.15 -2.62 9.69
CA MET A 272 5.53 -3.36 8.47
C MET A 272 6.76 -2.73 7.82
N ARG A 273 6.82 -1.40 7.74
CA ARG A 273 7.97 -0.67 7.20
C ARG A 273 9.25 -0.99 7.96
N ARG A 274 9.22 -0.87 9.29
CA ARG A 274 10.41 -1.10 10.13
C ARG A 274 10.90 -2.54 10.03
N GLU A 275 9.99 -3.51 10.01
CA GLU A 275 10.35 -4.91 9.86
C GLU A 275 10.87 -5.21 8.45
N ALA A 276 10.25 -4.62 7.41
CA ALA A 276 10.74 -4.75 6.04
C ALA A 276 12.16 -4.18 5.88
N ASP A 277 12.42 -2.96 6.38
CA ASP A 277 13.74 -2.33 6.32
C ASP A 277 14.83 -3.20 6.96
N LEU A 278 14.52 -3.79 8.13
CA LEU A 278 15.46 -4.66 8.83
C LEU A 278 15.74 -5.96 8.07
N GLU A 279 14.69 -6.62 7.57
CA GLU A 279 14.82 -7.87 6.83
C GLU A 279 15.45 -7.65 5.45
N ASP A 280 15.13 -6.54 4.77
CA ASP A 280 15.72 -6.14 3.49
C ASP A 280 17.25 -6.02 3.62
N GLN A 281 17.73 -5.32 4.66
CA GLN A 281 19.17 -5.18 4.93
C GLN A 281 19.83 -6.52 5.17
N LYS A 282 19.26 -7.37 6.04
CA LYS A 282 19.80 -8.71 6.33
C LYS A 282 19.94 -9.57 5.06
N ILE A 283 18.90 -9.55 4.22
CA ILE A 283 18.90 -10.33 2.97
C ILE A 283 19.94 -9.78 2.00
N ALA A 284 20.00 -8.47 1.80
CA ALA A 284 20.97 -7.85 0.90
C ALA A 284 22.41 -8.11 1.34
N ASP A 285 22.70 -8.06 2.65
CA ASP A 285 24.03 -8.36 3.19
C ASP A 285 24.39 -9.84 3.03
N ALA A 286 23.44 -10.75 3.24
CA ALA A 286 23.66 -12.18 3.01
C ALA A 286 23.92 -12.47 1.51
N GLN A 287 23.20 -11.82 0.61
CA GLN A 287 23.39 -11.96 -0.84
C GLN A 287 24.76 -11.43 -1.28
N ARG A 288 25.19 -10.25 -0.79
CA ARG A 288 26.52 -9.70 -1.08
C ARG A 288 27.65 -10.62 -0.61
N LYS A 289 27.50 -11.25 0.56
CA LYS A 289 28.48 -12.22 1.09
C LYS A 289 28.47 -13.55 0.35
N GLY A 290 27.32 -14.00 -0.15
CA GLY A 290 27.16 -15.29 -0.82
C GLY A 290 27.73 -15.36 -2.22
N GLY A 291 27.89 -14.23 -2.93
CA GLY A 291 28.53 -14.14 -4.23
C GLY A 291 27.69 -14.66 -5.42
N GLU A 292 26.57 -15.31 -5.21
CA GLU A 292 25.68 -15.79 -6.29
C GLU A 292 24.74 -14.70 -6.85
N ILE A 293 24.50 -13.65 -6.07
CA ILE A 293 23.62 -12.54 -6.39
C ILE A 293 24.44 -11.26 -6.29
N GLU A 294 24.49 -10.52 -7.37
CA GLU A 294 25.14 -9.21 -7.40
C GLU A 294 24.11 -8.13 -7.03
N VAL A 295 24.11 -7.71 -5.77
CA VAL A 295 23.25 -6.60 -5.31
C VAL A 295 23.85 -5.28 -5.79
N ILE A 296 23.17 -4.65 -6.76
CA ILE A 296 23.59 -3.39 -7.37
C ILE A 296 23.05 -2.23 -6.51
N ASP A 297 23.90 -1.25 -6.22
CA ASP A 297 23.52 0.03 -5.63
C ASP A 297 23.82 1.15 -6.63
N TRP A 298 22.82 1.94 -6.96
CA TRP A 298 22.99 3.06 -7.88
C TRP A 298 23.67 4.23 -7.20
N THR A 299 24.55 4.91 -7.93
CA THR A 299 25.16 6.16 -7.47
C THR A 299 24.10 7.27 -7.32
N THR A 300 24.40 8.26 -6.48
CA THR A 300 23.52 9.44 -6.33
C THR A 300 23.32 10.17 -7.67
N SER A 301 24.33 10.20 -8.54
CA SER A 301 24.22 10.84 -9.85
C SER A 301 23.26 10.10 -10.79
N GLU A 302 23.28 8.77 -10.80
CA GLU A 302 22.33 8.00 -11.61
C GLU A 302 20.89 8.14 -11.10
N ARG A 303 20.70 8.17 -9.76
CA ARG A 303 19.38 8.46 -9.15
C ARG A 303 18.88 9.85 -9.55
N ALA A 304 19.76 10.85 -9.56
CA ALA A 304 19.42 12.22 -9.97
C ALA A 304 19.03 12.29 -11.47
N LYS A 305 19.78 11.61 -12.34
CA LYS A 305 19.41 11.52 -13.78
C LYS A 305 18.04 10.87 -13.98
N PHE A 306 17.78 9.77 -13.28
CA PHE A 306 16.48 9.09 -13.35
C PHE A 306 15.33 10.01 -12.91
N ARG A 307 15.52 10.76 -11.80
CA ARG A 307 14.55 11.74 -11.30
C ARG A 307 14.28 12.85 -12.33
N GLN A 308 15.31 13.39 -12.98
CA GLN A 308 15.11 14.42 -14.01
C GLN A 308 14.25 13.93 -15.17
N ILE A 309 14.42 12.67 -15.59
CA ILE A 309 13.59 12.05 -16.63
C ILE A 309 12.15 11.86 -16.12
N ALA A 310 12.01 11.44 -14.86
CA ALA A 310 10.70 11.20 -14.25
C ALA A 310 9.87 12.48 -14.13
N VAL A 311 10.48 13.63 -13.79
CA VAL A 311 9.78 14.94 -13.67
C VAL A 311 9.01 15.26 -14.95
N GLY A 312 9.66 15.16 -16.13
CA GLY A 312 8.96 15.41 -17.40
C GLY A 312 7.82 14.42 -17.66
N ALA A 313 7.92 13.18 -17.15
CA ALA A 313 6.82 12.23 -17.23
C ALA A 313 5.65 12.59 -16.31
N TRP A 314 5.92 13.10 -15.10
CA TRP A 314 4.87 13.54 -14.17
C TRP A 314 4.02 14.65 -14.80
N GLU A 315 4.69 15.68 -15.36
CA GLU A 315 4.03 16.83 -15.98
C GLU A 315 3.16 16.42 -17.17
N ASP A 316 3.67 15.56 -18.07
CA ASP A 316 2.90 15.12 -19.22
C ASP A 316 1.78 14.14 -18.84
N PHE A 317 1.98 13.36 -17.79
CA PHE A 317 0.95 12.44 -17.31
C PHE A 317 -0.17 13.16 -16.57
N ALA A 318 0.16 14.21 -15.82
CA ALA A 318 -0.80 15.05 -15.10
C ALA A 318 -1.78 15.76 -16.03
N LYS A 319 -1.35 16.18 -17.24
CA LYS A 319 -2.20 16.82 -18.25
C LYS A 319 -3.37 15.95 -18.73
N LYS A 320 -3.35 14.64 -18.44
CA LYS A 320 -4.38 13.70 -18.93
C LYS A 320 -5.71 13.80 -18.18
N SER A 321 -5.76 14.39 -16.98
CA SER A 321 -7.00 14.67 -16.26
C SER A 321 -6.85 15.83 -15.28
N PRO A 322 -7.92 16.60 -14.98
CA PRO A 322 -7.87 17.66 -13.97
C PRO A 322 -7.47 17.14 -12.57
N LEU A 323 -7.93 15.93 -12.18
CA LEU A 323 -7.56 15.35 -10.90
C LEU A 323 -6.10 14.86 -10.87
N ALA A 324 -5.54 14.44 -12.03
CA ALA A 324 -4.13 14.11 -12.12
C ALA A 324 -3.26 15.37 -11.97
N GLN A 325 -3.68 16.50 -12.53
CA GLN A 325 -3.00 17.78 -12.33
C GLN A 325 -3.08 18.22 -10.86
N GLU A 326 -4.26 18.15 -10.25
CA GLU A 326 -4.44 18.46 -8.82
C GLU A 326 -3.56 17.57 -7.94
N ALA A 327 -3.45 16.28 -8.26
CA ALA A 327 -2.60 15.34 -7.56
C ALA A 327 -1.10 15.71 -7.67
N LEU A 328 -0.63 16.06 -8.87
CA LEU A 328 0.74 16.49 -9.06
C LEU A 328 1.01 17.82 -8.33
N ASP A 329 0.10 18.78 -8.42
CA ASP A 329 0.23 20.08 -7.75
C ASP A 329 0.34 19.92 -6.23
N ALA A 330 -0.43 19.01 -5.63
CA ALA A 330 -0.33 18.69 -4.21
C ALA A 330 1.03 18.07 -3.83
N HIS A 331 1.53 17.12 -4.63
CA HIS A 331 2.88 16.58 -4.44
C HIS A 331 3.94 17.68 -4.49
N LEU A 332 3.90 18.53 -5.53
CA LEU A 332 4.87 19.60 -5.71
C LEU A 332 4.79 20.65 -4.58
N ALA A 333 3.58 21.01 -4.14
CA ALA A 333 3.39 21.93 -3.00
C ALA A 333 3.96 21.35 -1.72
N TYR A 334 3.70 20.08 -1.42
CA TYR A 334 4.27 19.39 -0.27
C TYR A 334 5.79 19.29 -0.35
N MET A 335 6.36 18.93 -1.51
CA MET A 335 7.81 18.84 -1.70
C MET A 335 8.50 20.20 -1.48
N ARG A 336 7.89 21.30 -1.94
CA ARG A 336 8.42 22.66 -1.69
C ARG A 336 8.34 23.02 -0.22
N SER A 337 7.22 22.75 0.45
CA SER A 337 7.03 23.05 1.88
C SER A 337 8.00 22.30 2.80
N THR A 338 8.49 21.15 2.36
CA THR A 338 9.44 20.30 3.10
C THR A 338 10.89 20.42 2.61
N GLY A 339 11.17 21.29 1.63
CA GLY A 339 12.51 21.52 1.10
C GLY A 339 13.04 20.41 0.19
N LEU A 340 12.19 19.46 -0.25
CA LEU A 340 12.56 18.41 -1.21
C LEU A 340 12.69 18.94 -2.64
N LEU A 341 11.95 19.99 -2.97
CA LEU A 341 12.08 20.79 -4.19
C LEU A 341 12.40 22.23 -3.82
N LYS A 342 13.30 22.83 -4.61
CA LYS A 342 13.63 24.26 -4.52
C LYS A 342 12.63 25.10 -5.30
#